data_a86cb330c7af0755ded4cb94a61a3327
#
_entry.id   a86cb330c7af0755ded4cb94a61a3327
#
_cell.length_a   1.000
_cell.length_b   1.000
_cell.length_c   1.000
_cell.angle_alpha   90.00
_cell.angle_beta   90.00
_cell.angle_gamma   90.00
#
_symmetry.space_group_name_H-M   'P 1'
#
loop_
_entity.id
_entity.type
_entity.pdbx_description
1 polymer ?
#
loop_
_entity_poly.entity_id
_entity_poly.type
_entity_poly.pdbx_seq_one_letter_code
_entity_poly.pdbx_strand_id
1 'polypeptide(L)'
;MTTDPNCLFCKIAHSHIPSRKVYEDGEVLAFHDINPAAPVHFLLIPKEHLASLGDAHARHEALLGRMLLLAPRLAQEQGCNPEPEGGFRVVVNNGREGGQEVLHLHMHVMGGPRPWKRG
;
A
#
# COMPACT_ATOMS: atom_id res chain seq x y z
N MET A 1 7.25 -16.57 -8.08
CA MET A 1 6.88 -15.17 -7.84
C MET A 1 7.73 -14.27 -8.72
N THR A 2 7.10 -13.37 -9.48
CA THR A 2 7.80 -12.46 -10.37
C THR A 2 8.45 -11.33 -9.58
N THR A 3 9.73 -11.02 -9.88
CA THR A 3 10.43 -9.90 -9.25
C THR A 3 11.18 -9.11 -10.33
N ASP A 4 11.44 -7.84 -10.03
CA ASP A 4 12.21 -6.97 -10.90
C ASP A 4 13.38 -6.41 -10.08
N PRO A 5 14.64 -6.74 -10.44
CA PRO A 5 15.80 -6.28 -9.65
C PRO A 5 15.99 -4.78 -9.66
N ASN A 6 15.37 -4.07 -10.58
CA ASN A 6 15.45 -2.61 -10.64
C ASN A 6 14.28 -1.90 -9.96
N CYS A 7 13.32 -2.65 -9.42
CA CYS A 7 12.14 -2.10 -8.77
C CYS A 7 12.42 -1.84 -7.29
N LEU A 8 12.24 -0.59 -6.87
CA LEU A 8 12.42 -0.20 -5.47
C LEU A 8 11.57 -1.04 -4.52
N PHE A 9 10.28 -1.23 -4.85
CA PHE A 9 9.39 -1.96 -3.97
C PHE A 9 9.63 -3.48 -3.99
N CYS A 10 10.13 -4.03 -5.09
CA CYS A 10 10.60 -5.42 -5.09
C CYS A 10 11.78 -5.58 -4.12
N LYS A 11 12.70 -4.62 -4.12
CA LYS A 11 13.84 -4.65 -3.19
C LYS A 11 13.38 -4.58 -1.74
N ILE A 12 12.39 -3.74 -1.46
CA ILE A 12 11.80 -3.63 -0.12
C ILE A 12 11.07 -4.92 0.24
N ALA A 13 10.27 -5.46 -0.68
CA ALA A 13 9.48 -6.67 -0.45
C ALA A 13 10.34 -7.89 -0.13
N HIS A 14 11.54 -7.94 -0.69
CA HIS A 14 12.46 -9.05 -0.48
C HIS A 14 13.60 -8.72 0.48
N SER A 15 13.44 -7.66 1.26
CA SER A 15 14.36 -7.25 2.34
C SER A 15 15.75 -6.85 1.86
N HIS A 16 15.91 -6.46 0.61
CA HIS A 16 17.17 -5.91 0.09
C HIS A 16 17.35 -4.46 0.52
N ILE A 17 16.25 -3.77 0.79
CA ILE A 17 16.24 -2.41 1.33
C ILE A 17 15.35 -2.44 2.58
N PRO A 18 15.82 -1.89 3.72
CA PRO A 18 15.03 -1.90 4.94
C PRO A 18 13.79 -1.01 4.84
N SER A 19 12.76 -1.36 5.60
CA SER A 19 11.53 -0.58 5.71
C SER A 19 10.97 -0.74 7.12
N ARG A 20 10.11 0.21 7.51
CA ARG A 20 9.38 0.12 8.78
C ARG A 20 8.08 -0.64 8.52
N LYS A 21 8.09 -1.93 8.81
CA LYS A 21 7.00 -2.82 8.48
C LYS A 21 5.78 -2.61 9.37
N VAL A 22 4.60 -2.67 8.77
CA VAL A 22 3.30 -2.69 9.45
C VAL A 22 2.77 -4.12 9.49
N TYR A 23 2.98 -4.87 8.41
CA TYR A 23 2.46 -6.23 8.26
C TYR A 23 3.23 -6.94 7.16
N GLU A 24 3.39 -8.25 7.31
CA GLU A 24 4.03 -9.06 6.27
C GLU A 24 3.51 -10.49 6.30
N ASP A 25 3.24 -11.03 5.11
CA ASP A 25 3.01 -12.46 4.93
C ASP A 25 3.67 -12.92 3.63
N GLY A 26 3.33 -14.10 3.15
CA GLY A 26 3.96 -14.65 1.96
C GLY A 26 3.68 -13.90 0.66
N GLU A 27 2.60 -13.13 0.62
CA GLU A 27 2.15 -12.46 -0.60
C GLU A 27 2.14 -10.94 -0.53
N VAL A 28 2.02 -10.38 0.67
CA VAL A 28 1.77 -8.95 0.88
C VAL A 28 2.74 -8.40 1.91
N LEU A 29 3.21 -7.18 1.67
CA LEU A 29 3.96 -6.41 2.64
C LEU A 29 3.27 -5.06 2.83
N ALA A 30 3.18 -4.61 4.07
CA ALA A 30 2.75 -3.24 4.38
C ALA A 30 3.86 -2.55 5.16
N PHE A 31 4.15 -1.29 4.81
CA PHE A 31 5.20 -0.52 5.47
C PHE A 31 4.85 0.97 5.49
N HIS A 32 5.40 1.67 6.47
CA HIS A 32 5.14 3.10 6.63
C HIS A 32 5.73 3.90 5.46
N ASP A 33 4.96 4.87 4.96
CA ASP A 33 5.45 5.80 3.97
C ASP A 33 6.50 6.71 4.64
N ILE A 34 7.65 6.90 3.99
CA ILE A 34 8.73 7.72 4.55
C ILE A 34 8.42 9.20 4.49
N ASN A 35 7.43 9.59 3.68
CA ASN A 35 6.98 10.96 3.54
C ASN A 35 5.47 11.02 3.72
N PRO A 36 4.98 10.80 4.96
CA PRO A 36 3.56 10.63 5.19
C PRO A 36 2.77 11.91 4.92
N ALA A 37 1.59 11.73 4.32
CA ALA A 37 0.66 12.83 4.03
C ALA A 37 -0.39 12.97 5.14
N ALA A 38 -0.49 12.01 6.04
CA ALA A 38 -1.47 11.95 7.11
C ALA A 38 -0.83 11.38 8.38
N PRO A 39 -1.46 11.53 9.55
CA PRO A 39 -0.92 10.95 10.80
C PRO A 39 -0.67 9.44 10.71
N VAL A 40 -1.54 8.72 10.01
CA VAL A 40 -1.33 7.33 9.66
C VAL A 40 -1.22 7.27 8.14
N HIS A 41 -0.10 6.75 7.63
CA HIS A 41 0.09 6.61 6.19
C HIS A 41 1.05 5.45 5.93
N PHE A 42 0.50 4.35 5.43
CA PHE A 42 1.31 3.20 5.07
C PHE A 42 0.92 2.71 3.67
N LEU A 43 1.77 1.88 3.10
CA LEU A 43 1.59 1.30 1.77
C LEU A 43 1.37 -0.20 1.90
N LEU A 44 0.43 -0.72 1.13
CA LEU A 44 0.22 -2.15 0.95
C LEU A 44 0.71 -2.50 -0.44
N ILE A 45 1.62 -3.45 -0.54
CA ILE A 45 2.14 -3.90 -1.84
C ILE A 45 2.08 -5.42 -1.95
N PRO A 46 1.86 -5.96 -3.16
CA PRO A 46 2.10 -7.38 -3.39
C PRO A 46 3.61 -7.62 -3.45
N LYS A 47 4.06 -8.79 -2.99
CA LYS A 47 5.47 -9.15 -3.08
C LYS A 47 5.88 -9.49 -4.51
N GLU A 48 4.96 -10.06 -5.30
CA GLU A 48 5.25 -10.24 -6.72
C GLU A 48 5.25 -8.88 -7.43
N HIS A 49 6.06 -8.76 -8.47
CA HIS A 49 6.10 -7.54 -9.24
C HIS A 49 4.87 -7.45 -10.15
N LEU A 50 4.01 -6.50 -9.86
CA LEU A 50 2.87 -6.12 -10.69
C LEU A 50 2.97 -4.61 -10.83
N ALA A 51 3.25 -4.12 -12.03
CA ALA A 51 3.64 -2.73 -12.22
C ALA A 51 2.52 -1.76 -11.85
N SER A 52 1.28 -2.08 -12.21
CA SER A 52 0.16 -1.18 -11.96
C SER A 52 -1.14 -1.95 -11.87
N LEU A 53 -2.18 -1.26 -11.40
CA LEU A 53 -3.52 -1.84 -11.36
C LEU A 53 -4.00 -2.19 -12.77
N GLY A 54 -3.65 -1.37 -13.76
CA GLY A 54 -4.02 -1.62 -15.15
C GLY A 54 -3.43 -2.89 -15.73
N ASP A 55 -2.35 -3.40 -15.15
CA ASP A 55 -1.72 -4.65 -15.57
C ASP A 55 -2.30 -5.87 -14.86
N ALA A 56 -3.18 -5.66 -13.89
CA ALA A 56 -3.81 -6.75 -13.16
C ALA A 56 -4.87 -7.43 -14.03
N HIS A 57 -5.07 -8.72 -13.81
CA HIS A 57 -6.09 -9.48 -14.51
C HIS A 57 -6.67 -10.56 -13.58
N ALA A 58 -7.45 -11.48 -14.14
CA ALA A 58 -8.26 -12.40 -13.34
C ALA A 58 -7.48 -13.17 -12.26
N ARG A 59 -6.23 -13.57 -12.55
CA ARG A 59 -5.44 -14.29 -11.56
C ARG A 59 -5.07 -13.47 -10.33
N HIS A 60 -5.24 -12.15 -10.40
CA HIS A 60 -4.93 -11.23 -9.30
C HIS A 60 -6.14 -10.91 -8.42
N GLU A 61 -7.32 -11.42 -8.74
CA GLU A 61 -8.54 -11.08 -7.99
C GLU A 61 -8.42 -11.38 -6.51
N ALA A 62 -7.95 -12.59 -6.16
CA ALA A 62 -7.82 -12.97 -4.76
C ALA A 62 -6.81 -12.09 -4.03
N LEU A 63 -5.68 -11.79 -4.67
CA LEU A 63 -4.64 -10.93 -4.11
C LEU A 63 -5.17 -9.53 -3.85
N LEU A 64 -5.83 -8.94 -4.83
CA LEU A 64 -6.35 -7.57 -4.70
C LEU A 64 -7.45 -7.48 -3.65
N GLY A 65 -8.35 -8.46 -3.61
CA GLY A 65 -9.39 -8.54 -2.59
C GLY A 65 -8.78 -8.67 -1.20
N ARG A 66 -7.74 -9.49 -1.06
CA ARG A 66 -7.04 -9.65 0.21
C ARG A 66 -6.40 -8.34 0.66
N MET A 67 -5.75 -7.61 -0.25
CA MET A 67 -5.14 -6.32 0.07
C MET A 67 -6.20 -5.31 0.55
N LEU A 68 -7.35 -5.26 -0.13
CA LEU A 68 -8.44 -4.39 0.27
C LEU A 68 -9.00 -4.76 1.65
N LEU A 69 -9.09 -6.05 1.96
CA LEU A 69 -9.59 -6.48 3.27
C LEU A 69 -8.57 -6.27 4.39
N LEU A 70 -7.28 -6.29 4.07
CA LEU A 70 -6.23 -5.98 5.05
C LEU A 70 -6.23 -4.50 5.43
N ALA A 71 -6.62 -3.61 4.53
CA ALA A 71 -6.55 -2.17 4.77
C ALA A 71 -7.29 -1.72 6.03
N PRO A 72 -8.58 -2.06 6.25
CA PRO A 72 -9.27 -1.63 7.47
C PRO A 72 -8.67 -2.21 8.74
N ARG A 73 -8.26 -3.48 8.69
CA ARG A 73 -7.65 -4.11 9.86
C ARG A 73 -6.34 -3.41 10.25
N LEU A 74 -5.47 -3.19 9.29
CA LEU A 74 -4.17 -2.56 9.54
C LEU A 74 -4.33 -1.08 9.91
N ALA A 75 -5.28 -0.38 9.30
CA ALA A 75 -5.56 1.00 9.65
C ALA A 75 -5.96 1.12 11.12
N GLN A 76 -6.82 0.23 11.60
CA GLN A 76 -7.24 0.22 12.99
C GLN A 76 -6.06 -0.08 13.91
N GLU A 77 -5.22 -1.07 13.56
CA GLU A 77 -4.04 -1.42 14.34
C GLU A 77 -3.04 -0.27 14.42
N GLN A 78 -2.99 0.57 13.40
CA GLN A 78 -2.09 1.73 13.35
C GLN A 78 -2.69 2.98 13.99
N GLY A 79 -3.89 2.89 14.55
CA GLY A 79 -4.47 3.95 15.34
C GLY A 79 -5.59 4.75 14.69
N CYS A 80 -6.09 4.33 13.53
CA CYS A 80 -7.27 4.97 12.96
C CYS A 80 -8.49 4.62 13.81
N ASN A 81 -9.23 5.65 14.20
CA ASN A 81 -10.44 5.45 14.98
C ASN A 81 -11.55 4.87 14.11
N PRO A 82 -12.54 4.19 14.72
CA PRO A 82 -13.64 3.64 13.96
C PRO A 82 -14.54 4.72 13.37
N GLU A 83 -15.21 4.35 12.28
CA GLU A 83 -16.25 5.20 11.70
C GLU A 83 -17.42 5.38 12.67
N PRO A 84 -18.24 6.44 12.54
CA PRO A 84 -18.21 7.41 11.43
C PRO A 84 -17.24 8.58 11.62
N GLU A 85 -16.80 8.89 12.85
CA GLU A 85 -15.91 10.03 13.12
C GLU A 85 -14.49 9.76 12.67
N GLY A 86 -14.02 8.52 12.83
CA GLY A 86 -12.72 8.09 12.35
C GLY A 86 -12.77 7.63 10.90
N GLY A 87 -11.96 6.62 10.59
CA GLY A 87 -11.92 6.06 9.25
C GLY A 87 -10.59 6.26 8.59
N PHE A 88 -10.54 5.94 7.30
CA PHE A 88 -9.30 6.00 6.52
C PHE A 88 -9.65 6.12 5.04
N ARG A 89 -8.65 6.51 4.25
CA ARG A 89 -8.76 6.62 2.80
C ARG A 89 -7.83 5.62 2.15
N VAL A 90 -8.30 4.94 1.12
CA VAL A 90 -7.47 4.07 0.29
C VAL A 90 -7.33 4.70 -1.08
N VAL A 91 -6.08 4.79 -1.56
CA VAL A 91 -5.78 5.37 -2.87
C VAL A 91 -4.85 4.42 -3.63
N VAL A 92 -5.23 4.11 -4.87
CA VAL A 92 -4.38 3.39 -5.80
C VAL A 92 -4.21 4.25 -7.03
N ASN A 93 -2.98 4.70 -7.29
CA ASN A 93 -2.68 5.50 -8.47
C ASN A 93 -2.25 4.56 -9.60
N ASN A 94 -2.78 4.77 -10.80
CA ASN A 94 -2.45 3.95 -11.95
C ASN A 94 -1.87 4.80 -13.06
N GLY A 95 -0.63 4.51 -13.42
CA GLY A 95 0.04 5.18 -14.50
C GLY A 95 0.46 6.61 -14.18
N ARG A 96 1.16 7.22 -15.13
CA ARG A 96 1.74 8.54 -14.95
C ARG A 96 0.68 9.62 -14.69
N GLU A 97 -0.38 9.63 -15.47
CA GLU A 97 -1.43 10.63 -15.32
C GLU A 97 -2.27 10.40 -14.06
N GLY A 98 -2.24 9.20 -13.51
CA GLY A 98 -2.86 8.89 -12.22
C GLY A 98 -1.99 9.26 -11.03
N GLY A 99 -0.76 9.72 -11.28
CA GLY A 99 0.15 10.10 -10.20
C GLY A 99 0.99 8.97 -9.64
N GLN A 100 1.10 7.85 -10.36
CA GLN A 100 1.90 6.72 -9.92
C GLN A 100 3.39 7.04 -10.08
N GLU A 101 4.11 7.10 -8.96
CA GLU A 101 5.53 7.46 -8.99
C GLU A 101 6.44 6.23 -9.02
N VAL A 102 6.03 5.13 -8.39
CA VAL A 102 6.78 3.88 -8.38
C VAL A 102 6.01 2.84 -9.18
N LEU A 103 6.68 2.21 -10.17
CA LEU A 103 6.04 1.23 -11.05
C LEU A 103 6.01 -0.15 -10.42
N HIS A 104 5.32 -0.24 -9.32
CA HIS A 104 4.96 -1.43 -8.59
C HIS A 104 3.66 -1.10 -7.88
N LEU A 105 2.64 -1.89 -8.12
CA LEU A 105 1.32 -1.64 -7.53
C LEU A 105 1.44 -1.38 -6.04
N HIS A 106 0.85 -0.28 -5.59
CA HIS A 106 0.80 0.01 -4.16
C HIS A 106 -0.47 0.75 -3.81
N MET A 107 -0.98 0.42 -2.65
CA MET A 107 -2.21 0.97 -2.12
C MET A 107 -1.84 1.85 -0.93
N HIS A 108 -2.10 3.16 -1.05
CA HIS A 108 -1.93 4.07 0.08
C HIS A 108 -3.10 3.89 1.03
N VAL A 109 -2.80 3.76 2.31
CA VAL A 109 -3.81 3.78 3.36
C VAL A 109 -3.48 4.96 4.27
N MET A 110 -4.38 5.92 4.36
CA MET A 110 -4.15 7.17 5.08
C MET A 110 -5.30 7.42 6.04
N GLY A 111 -4.98 7.81 7.25
CA GLY A 111 -5.99 8.10 8.26
C GLY A 111 -5.48 8.99 9.37
N GLY A 112 -6.32 9.18 10.37
CA GLY A 112 -6.02 10.04 11.51
C GLY A 112 -6.66 11.40 11.37
N PRO A 113 -6.54 12.23 12.44
CA PRO A 113 -7.21 13.53 12.47
C PRO A 113 -6.81 14.44 11.31
N ARG A 114 -7.79 15.12 10.77
CA ARG A 114 -7.57 16.13 9.74
C ARG A 114 -7.27 17.49 10.36
N PRO A 115 -6.64 18.43 9.62
CA PRO A 115 -6.29 18.34 8.20
C PRO A 115 -5.01 17.54 7.93
N TRP A 116 -4.91 16.99 6.73
CA TRP A 116 -3.71 16.29 6.27
C TRP A 116 -2.88 17.23 5.39
N LYS A 117 -1.61 16.86 5.18
CA LYS A 117 -0.71 17.67 4.34
C LYS A 117 -1.16 17.72 2.89
N ARG A 118 -1.80 16.62 2.39
CA ARG A 118 -2.26 16.53 1.02
C ARG A 118 -3.59 15.81 0.99
N GLY A 119 -4.34 16.15 0.01
CA GLY A 119 -5.66 15.72 -0.21
C GLY A 119 -6.04 14.32 -0.26
#